data_d58914b274edc45567d41c42abecb102
#
_entry.id   d58914b274edc45567d41c42abecb102
#
_cell.length_a   1.000
_cell.length_b   1.000
_cell.length_c   1.000
_cell.angle_alpha   90.00
_cell.angle_beta   90.00
_cell.angle_gamma   90.00
#
_symmetry.space_group_name_H-M   'P 1'
#
loop_
_entity.id
_entity.type
_entity.pdbx_description
1 polymer ?
#
loop_
_entity_poly.entity_id
_entity_poly.type
_entity_poly.pdbx_seq_one_letter_code
_entity_poly.pdbx_strand_id
1 'polypeptide(L)'
;ALVDAPDLDRWEGRRDRSLLLVAVRTGLRVSELTGLNCDNVTLGTGASVHCENGKGRKQRAVPLNTGTAATLAGWMAERGGQPGEPLFPTRTGRPLSSDAVQRLVRKHADVAADRCPSLRNKRLHPHALRHSCAMALLQAGVDTAVIALWLGHADLRSTNVYLQADMTTKQRALELTKPDSTPPGRYQPPDAVLAFLESL
;
A
#
# COMPACT_ATOMS: atom_id res chain seq x y z
N ALA A 1 -0.52 14.03 -5.84
CA ALA A 1 0.67 14.81 -6.24
C ALA A 1 1.77 13.93 -6.87
N LEU A 2 2.38 12.95 -6.11
CA LEU A 2 3.49 12.13 -6.64
C LEU A 2 3.10 11.33 -7.89
N VAL A 3 1.96 10.67 -7.89
CA VAL A 3 1.46 9.86 -9.02
C VAL A 3 1.09 10.70 -10.23
N ASP A 4 0.82 11.98 -10.04
CA ASP A 4 0.42 12.93 -11.08
C ASP A 4 1.58 13.84 -11.54
N ALA A 5 2.79 13.59 -11.03
CA ALA A 5 4.00 14.33 -11.39
C ALA A 5 4.64 13.90 -12.72
N PRO A 6 4.54 12.61 -13.15
CA PRO A 6 5.08 12.20 -14.44
C PRO A 6 4.42 12.92 -15.62
N ASP A 7 5.22 13.30 -16.60
CA ASP A 7 4.81 13.90 -17.88
C ASP A 7 4.16 12.82 -18.77
N LEU A 8 2.85 12.91 -18.96
CA LEU A 8 2.08 11.90 -19.69
C LEU A 8 2.22 11.99 -21.21
N ASP A 9 2.79 13.06 -21.74
CA ASP A 9 3.09 13.18 -23.18
C ASP A 9 4.25 12.27 -23.57
N ARG A 10 5.04 11.84 -22.58
CA ARG A 10 6.18 10.94 -22.77
C ARG A 10 5.83 9.51 -22.38
N TRP A 11 6.34 8.57 -23.16
CA TRP A 11 6.21 7.14 -22.89
C TRP A 11 6.73 6.77 -21.48
N GLU A 12 7.91 7.28 -21.08
CA GLU A 12 8.47 7.07 -19.76
C GLU A 12 7.56 7.62 -18.66
N GLY A 13 6.92 8.75 -18.90
CA GLY A 13 6.01 9.35 -17.93
C GLY A 13 4.77 8.50 -17.70
N ARG A 14 4.19 7.92 -18.75
CA ARG A 14 3.04 7.00 -18.62
C ARG A 14 3.42 5.70 -17.93
N ARG A 15 4.60 5.14 -18.23
CA ARG A 15 5.19 4.02 -17.48
C ARG A 15 5.38 4.38 -16.00
N ASP A 16 6.04 5.49 -15.74
CA ASP A 16 6.39 5.94 -14.38
C ASP A 16 5.13 6.20 -13.54
N ARG A 17 4.09 6.80 -14.13
CA ARG A 17 2.79 6.98 -13.47
C ARG A 17 2.18 5.64 -13.06
N SER A 18 2.15 4.69 -13.98
CA SER A 18 1.59 3.36 -13.74
C SER A 18 2.39 2.62 -12.65
N LEU A 19 3.73 2.68 -12.70
CA LEU A 19 4.62 2.12 -11.68
C LEU A 19 4.38 2.75 -10.31
N LEU A 20 4.35 4.08 -10.22
CA LEU A 20 4.11 4.80 -8.96
C LEU A 20 2.74 4.50 -8.38
N LEU A 21 1.70 4.43 -9.23
CA LEU A 21 0.35 4.10 -8.80
C LEU A 21 0.28 2.68 -8.23
N VAL A 22 0.87 1.69 -8.92
CA VAL A 22 0.96 0.31 -8.42
C VAL A 22 1.74 0.30 -7.09
N ALA A 23 2.91 0.95 -7.01
CA ALA A 23 3.72 0.99 -5.79
C ALA A 23 2.96 1.54 -4.57
N VAL A 24 2.23 2.66 -4.74
CA VAL A 24 1.48 3.32 -3.66
C VAL A 24 0.24 2.52 -3.26
N ARG A 25 -0.44 1.85 -4.20
CA ARG A 25 -1.69 1.14 -3.93
C ARG A 25 -1.49 -0.28 -3.43
N THR A 26 -0.42 -0.94 -3.88
CA THR A 26 -0.15 -2.34 -3.51
C THR A 26 0.86 -2.48 -2.38
N GLY A 27 1.70 -1.47 -2.16
CA GLY A 27 2.77 -1.52 -1.17
C GLY A 27 3.85 -2.56 -1.46
N LEU A 28 4.04 -2.95 -2.72
CA LEU A 28 5.07 -3.89 -3.13
C LEU A 28 6.47 -3.43 -2.72
N ARG A 29 7.34 -4.38 -2.38
CA ARG A 29 8.78 -4.08 -2.23
C ARG A 29 9.36 -3.69 -3.58
N VAL A 30 10.43 -2.87 -3.58
CA VAL A 30 11.05 -2.44 -4.84
C VAL A 30 11.50 -3.62 -5.70
N SER A 31 12.02 -4.69 -5.10
CA SER A 31 12.41 -5.91 -5.81
C SER A 31 11.20 -6.66 -6.40
N GLU A 32 10.07 -6.67 -5.71
CA GLU A 32 8.83 -7.24 -6.22
C GLU A 32 8.31 -6.40 -7.39
N LEU A 33 8.31 -5.07 -7.25
CA LEU A 33 7.85 -4.14 -8.27
C LEU A 33 8.68 -4.22 -9.56
N THR A 34 10.01 -4.32 -9.43
CA THR A 34 10.93 -4.45 -10.59
C THR A 34 10.91 -5.83 -11.23
N GLY A 35 10.49 -6.85 -10.47
CA GLY A 35 10.34 -8.23 -10.94
C GLY A 35 8.98 -8.54 -11.55
N LEU A 36 8.04 -7.59 -11.59
CA LEU A 36 6.74 -7.82 -12.21
C LEU A 36 6.87 -7.96 -13.72
N ASN A 37 6.25 -9.02 -14.24
CA ASN A 37 6.04 -9.25 -15.66
C ASN A 37 4.58 -8.98 -16.05
N CYS A 38 4.28 -8.97 -17.34
CA CYS A 38 2.92 -8.71 -17.83
C CYS A 38 1.91 -9.76 -17.38
N ASP A 39 2.31 -11.01 -17.27
CA ASP A 39 1.51 -12.13 -16.78
C ASP A 39 1.25 -12.13 -15.27
N ASN A 40 1.96 -11.28 -14.50
CA ASN A 40 1.65 -11.07 -13.09
C ASN A 40 0.44 -10.16 -12.86
N VAL A 41 -0.22 -9.67 -13.90
CA VAL A 41 -1.36 -8.77 -13.81
C VAL A 41 -2.62 -9.46 -14.33
N THR A 42 -3.63 -9.54 -13.49
CA THR A 42 -4.99 -9.89 -13.88
C THR A 42 -5.82 -8.62 -13.98
N LEU A 43 -6.47 -8.40 -15.12
CA LEU A 43 -7.38 -7.27 -15.36
C LEU A 43 -8.83 -7.74 -15.42
N GLY A 44 -9.79 -6.81 -15.38
CA GLY A 44 -11.21 -7.11 -15.37
C GLY A 44 -11.75 -7.43 -13.98
N THR A 45 -12.69 -8.37 -13.91
CA THR A 45 -13.29 -8.79 -12.62
C THR A 45 -12.23 -9.44 -11.74
N GLY A 46 -12.05 -8.93 -10.52
CA GLY A 46 -11.01 -9.43 -9.60
C GLY A 46 -9.59 -8.94 -9.95
N ALA A 47 -9.48 -7.76 -10.59
CA ALA A 47 -8.19 -7.17 -10.96
C ALA A 47 -7.18 -7.23 -9.82
N SER A 48 -5.99 -7.75 -10.08
CA SER A 48 -4.95 -7.99 -9.06
C SER A 48 -3.55 -8.04 -9.66
N VAL A 49 -2.55 -7.84 -8.81
CA VAL A 49 -1.14 -8.09 -9.12
C VAL A 49 -0.66 -9.27 -8.30
N HIS A 50 -0.06 -10.25 -8.96
CA HIS A 50 0.51 -11.45 -8.37
C HIS A 50 2.00 -11.25 -8.12
N CYS A 51 2.45 -11.51 -6.90
CA CYS A 51 3.85 -11.37 -6.51
C CYS A 51 4.41 -12.69 -6.03
N GLU A 52 5.57 -13.05 -6.52
CA GLU A 52 6.35 -14.17 -6.02
C GLU A 52 7.41 -13.67 -5.04
N ASN A 53 7.42 -14.18 -3.82
CA ASN A 53 8.47 -13.86 -2.86
C ASN A 53 9.67 -14.79 -3.06
N GLY A 54 10.86 -14.22 -3.26
CA GLY A 54 12.08 -14.93 -3.63
C GLY A 54 12.67 -15.90 -2.58
N LYS A 55 12.28 -15.87 -1.31
CA LYS A 55 12.62 -16.89 -0.30
C LYS A 55 11.36 -17.58 0.20
N GLY A 56 11.15 -18.84 -0.21
CA GLY A 56 10.05 -19.68 0.26
C GLY A 56 8.79 -19.64 -0.61
N ARG A 57 8.82 -19.07 -1.83
CA ARG A 57 7.72 -19.08 -2.84
C ARG A 57 6.31 -18.85 -2.30
N LYS A 58 6.14 -17.98 -1.31
CA LYS A 58 4.81 -17.55 -0.91
C LYS A 58 4.30 -16.56 -1.95
N GLN A 59 3.48 -17.06 -2.86
CA GLN A 59 2.75 -16.23 -3.80
C GLN A 59 1.66 -15.45 -3.04
N ARG A 60 1.50 -14.18 -3.37
CA ARG A 60 0.34 -13.41 -2.91
C ARG A 60 -0.24 -12.60 -4.06
N ALA A 61 -1.55 -12.51 -4.09
CA ALA A 61 -2.28 -11.60 -4.95
C ALA A 61 -2.64 -10.34 -4.16
N VAL A 62 -2.40 -9.17 -4.74
CA VAL A 62 -2.80 -7.89 -4.17
C VAL A 62 -3.87 -7.30 -5.07
N PRO A 63 -5.11 -7.09 -4.59
CA PRO A 63 -6.20 -6.58 -5.39
C PRO A 63 -5.94 -5.12 -5.80
N LEU A 64 -6.45 -4.77 -6.99
CA LEU A 64 -6.39 -3.42 -7.55
C LEU A 64 -7.79 -2.79 -7.52
N ASN A 65 -7.87 -1.53 -7.12
CA ASN A 65 -9.11 -0.78 -7.31
C ASN A 65 -9.29 -0.42 -8.80
N THR A 66 -10.51 -0.07 -9.17
CA THR A 66 -10.91 0.20 -10.57
C THR A 66 -10.01 1.23 -11.25
N GLY A 67 -9.66 2.33 -10.56
CA GLY A 67 -8.80 3.38 -11.15
C GLY A 67 -7.37 2.92 -11.40
N THR A 68 -6.80 2.10 -10.50
CA THR A 68 -5.47 1.51 -10.69
C THR A 68 -5.49 0.48 -11.82
N ALA A 69 -6.50 -0.37 -11.85
CA ALA A 69 -6.67 -1.38 -12.90
C ALA A 69 -6.83 -0.71 -14.28
N ALA A 70 -7.63 0.35 -14.40
CA ALA A 70 -7.81 1.09 -15.66
C ALA A 70 -6.49 1.74 -16.14
N THR A 71 -5.74 2.39 -15.23
CA THR A 71 -4.44 2.98 -15.58
C THR A 71 -3.46 1.91 -16.04
N LEU A 72 -3.43 0.78 -15.36
CA LEU A 72 -2.53 -0.32 -15.70
C LEU A 72 -2.93 -1.00 -17.01
N ALA A 73 -4.23 -1.14 -17.28
CA ALA A 73 -4.74 -1.64 -18.56
C ALA A 73 -4.33 -0.75 -19.73
N GLY A 74 -4.45 0.59 -19.58
CA GLY A 74 -3.98 1.54 -20.59
C GLY A 74 -2.48 1.44 -20.84
N TRP A 75 -1.68 1.33 -19.79
CA TRP A 75 -0.25 1.12 -19.91
C TRP A 75 0.10 -0.21 -20.61
N MET A 76 -0.55 -1.30 -20.23
CA MET A 76 -0.30 -2.62 -20.83
C MET A 76 -0.69 -2.65 -22.31
N ALA A 77 -1.79 -2.01 -22.68
CA ALA A 77 -2.22 -1.88 -24.08
C ALA A 77 -1.19 -1.07 -24.91
N GLU A 78 -0.69 0.04 -24.37
CA GLU A 78 0.33 0.87 -25.04
C GLU A 78 1.66 0.14 -25.20
N ARG A 79 2.10 -0.53 -24.14
CA ARG A 79 3.38 -1.22 -24.15
C ARG A 79 3.40 -2.47 -25.05
N GLY A 80 2.27 -3.12 -25.26
CA GLY A 80 2.12 -4.32 -26.11
C GLY A 80 2.92 -5.54 -25.63
N GLY A 81 3.18 -5.66 -24.31
CA GLY A 81 4.07 -6.69 -23.77
C GLY A 81 3.52 -8.10 -23.79
N GLN A 82 4.39 -9.05 -24.03
CA GLN A 82 4.11 -10.47 -24.00
C GLN A 82 4.22 -11.05 -22.57
N PRO A 83 3.60 -12.21 -22.28
CA PRO A 83 3.85 -12.93 -21.04
C PRO A 83 5.34 -13.14 -20.78
N GLY A 84 5.77 -13.00 -19.54
CA GLY A 84 7.19 -13.10 -19.15
C GLY A 84 8.03 -11.84 -19.39
N GLU A 85 7.53 -10.86 -20.15
CA GLU A 85 8.25 -9.59 -20.30
C GLU A 85 7.99 -8.64 -19.12
N PRO A 86 9.00 -7.79 -18.75
CA PRO A 86 8.87 -6.87 -17.63
C PRO A 86 7.65 -5.95 -17.79
N LEU A 87 6.86 -5.81 -16.74
CA LEU A 87 5.71 -4.90 -16.72
C LEU A 87 6.13 -3.43 -16.90
N PHE A 88 7.25 -3.04 -16.29
CA PHE A 88 7.81 -1.69 -16.35
C PHE A 88 9.23 -1.71 -16.94
N PRO A 89 9.36 -1.83 -18.27
CA PRO A 89 10.67 -1.95 -18.90
C PRO A 89 11.40 -0.61 -19.02
N THR A 90 12.69 -0.70 -19.28
CA THR A 90 13.48 0.39 -19.88
C THR A 90 13.10 0.55 -21.37
N ARG A 91 13.61 1.58 -22.03
CA ARG A 91 13.43 1.72 -23.50
C ARG A 91 14.02 0.57 -24.31
N THR A 92 14.96 -0.16 -23.75
CA THR A 92 15.58 -1.34 -24.39
C THR A 92 14.88 -2.66 -23.99
N GLY A 93 13.69 -2.62 -23.39
CA GLY A 93 12.92 -3.79 -22.99
C GLY A 93 13.41 -4.49 -21.71
N ARG A 94 14.52 -4.05 -21.09
CA ARG A 94 15.02 -4.66 -19.85
C ARG A 94 14.22 -4.21 -18.64
N PRO A 95 14.13 -5.03 -17.55
CA PRO A 95 13.51 -4.60 -16.30
C PRO A 95 14.24 -3.39 -15.71
N LEU A 96 13.50 -2.53 -15.01
CA LEU A 96 14.10 -1.46 -14.22
C LEU A 96 14.86 -2.06 -13.03
N SER A 97 16.03 -1.49 -12.71
CA SER A 97 16.74 -1.82 -11.48
C SER A 97 16.11 -1.12 -10.26
N SER A 98 16.35 -1.63 -9.07
CA SER A 98 15.92 -0.99 -7.82
C SER A 98 16.44 0.45 -7.71
N ASP A 99 17.67 0.70 -8.14
CA ASP A 99 18.27 2.05 -8.16
C ASP A 99 17.59 2.96 -9.18
N ALA A 100 17.19 2.42 -10.34
CA ALA A 100 16.43 3.18 -11.32
C ALA A 100 15.07 3.61 -10.76
N VAL A 101 14.35 2.71 -10.07
CA VAL A 101 13.09 3.03 -9.39
C VAL A 101 13.30 4.05 -8.28
N GLN A 102 14.38 3.93 -7.50
CA GLN A 102 14.68 4.92 -6.46
C GLN A 102 14.93 6.31 -7.03
N ARG A 103 15.71 6.42 -8.14
CA ARG A 103 15.92 7.69 -8.84
C ARG A 103 14.62 8.25 -9.42
N LEU A 104 13.77 7.38 -9.99
CA LEU A 104 12.47 7.74 -10.53
C LEU A 104 11.56 8.34 -9.44
N VAL A 105 11.45 7.67 -8.29
CA VAL A 105 10.65 8.18 -7.15
C VAL A 105 11.14 9.55 -6.71
N ARG A 106 12.47 9.74 -6.59
CA ARG A 106 13.05 11.03 -6.20
C ARG A 106 12.77 12.12 -7.23
N LYS A 107 13.02 11.83 -8.51
CA LYS A 107 12.73 12.76 -9.62
C LYS A 107 11.29 13.28 -9.58
N HIS A 108 10.32 12.35 -9.45
CA HIS A 108 8.91 12.74 -9.43
C HIS A 108 8.47 13.36 -8.10
N ALA A 109 9.18 13.09 -7.01
CA ALA A 109 8.96 13.78 -5.73
C ALA A 109 9.36 15.26 -5.82
N ASP A 110 10.48 15.55 -6.47
CA ASP A 110 10.95 16.92 -6.69
C ASP A 110 9.92 17.71 -7.53
N VAL A 111 9.42 17.13 -8.63
CA VAL A 111 8.35 17.74 -9.44
C VAL A 111 7.04 17.90 -8.65
N ALA A 112 6.68 16.91 -7.85
CA ALA A 112 5.47 16.96 -7.03
C ALA A 112 5.57 18.03 -5.92
N ALA A 113 6.76 18.36 -5.46
CA ALA A 113 7.00 19.35 -4.41
C ALA A 113 6.57 20.77 -4.81
N ASP A 114 6.51 21.08 -6.09
CA ASP A 114 6.00 22.38 -6.58
C ASP A 114 4.49 22.53 -6.28
N ARG A 115 3.73 21.44 -6.38
CA ARG A 115 2.31 21.40 -6.10
C ARG A 115 1.99 21.00 -4.65
N CYS A 116 2.93 20.38 -3.96
CA CYS A 116 2.79 19.89 -2.59
C CYS A 116 4.06 20.21 -1.77
N PRO A 117 4.23 21.46 -1.25
CA PRO A 117 5.44 21.90 -0.58
C PRO A 117 5.87 21.05 0.61
N SER A 118 4.93 20.32 1.22
CA SER A 118 5.25 19.39 2.33
C SER A 118 6.16 18.22 1.90
N LEU A 119 6.34 18.01 0.59
CA LEU A 119 7.25 16.98 0.07
C LEU A 119 8.72 17.45 0.03
N ARG A 120 8.99 18.76 0.01
CA ARG A 120 10.35 19.34 -0.12
C ARG A 120 11.33 18.82 0.94
N ASN A 121 10.83 18.60 2.16
CA ASN A 121 11.66 18.15 3.30
C ASN A 121 11.57 16.62 3.53
N LYS A 122 10.92 15.88 2.63
CA LYS A 122 10.76 14.43 2.77
C LYS A 122 11.66 13.68 1.81
N ARG A 123 12.48 12.78 2.33
CA ARG A 123 13.25 11.84 1.51
C ARG A 123 12.33 10.71 1.03
N LEU A 124 11.64 10.93 -0.10
CA LEU A 124 10.82 9.89 -0.68
C LEU A 124 11.70 8.82 -1.35
N HIS A 125 11.38 7.57 -1.06
CA HIS A 125 12.03 6.38 -1.59
C HIS A 125 10.97 5.24 -1.66
N PRO A 126 11.21 4.14 -2.40
CA PRO A 126 10.20 3.09 -2.57
C PRO A 126 9.63 2.53 -1.26
N HIS A 127 10.44 2.43 -0.21
CA HIS A 127 9.96 1.96 1.09
C HIS A 127 8.96 2.95 1.75
N ALA A 128 9.14 4.27 1.52
CA ALA A 128 8.19 5.28 1.99
C ALA A 128 6.81 5.13 1.29
N LEU A 129 6.79 4.74 0.00
CA LEU A 129 5.53 4.46 -0.72
C LEU A 129 4.81 3.25 -0.11
N ARG A 130 5.54 2.20 0.22
CA ARG A 130 4.99 1.03 0.92
C ARG A 130 4.48 1.39 2.31
N HIS A 131 5.20 2.20 3.06
CA HIS A 131 4.73 2.71 4.35
C HIS A 131 3.43 3.53 4.19
N SER A 132 3.35 4.40 3.18
CA SER A 132 2.13 5.16 2.88
C SER A 132 0.94 4.27 2.54
N CYS A 133 1.16 3.15 1.82
CA CYS A 133 0.13 2.15 1.56
C CYS A 133 -0.38 1.53 2.87
N ALA A 134 0.53 1.10 3.75
CA ALA A 134 0.18 0.53 5.04
C ALA A 134 -0.64 1.50 5.90
N MET A 135 -0.20 2.76 5.98
CA MET A 135 -0.91 3.80 6.74
C MET A 135 -2.29 4.12 6.15
N ALA A 136 -2.42 4.15 4.82
CA ALA A 136 -3.72 4.36 4.18
C ALA A 136 -4.71 3.23 4.48
N LEU A 137 -4.24 1.97 4.47
CA LEU A 137 -5.07 0.81 4.85
C LEU A 137 -5.47 0.88 6.33
N LEU A 138 -4.54 1.20 7.21
CA LEU A 138 -4.79 1.34 8.65
C LEU A 138 -5.81 2.45 8.94
N GLN A 139 -5.66 3.61 8.32
CA GLN A 139 -6.58 4.74 8.45
C GLN A 139 -7.98 4.44 7.88
N ALA A 140 -8.06 3.54 6.88
CA ALA A 140 -9.33 3.01 6.39
C ALA A 140 -9.98 1.97 7.32
N GLY A 141 -9.34 1.64 8.45
CA GLY A 141 -9.86 0.69 9.43
C GLY A 141 -9.60 -0.77 9.08
N VAL A 142 -8.67 -1.06 8.16
CA VAL A 142 -8.32 -2.43 7.81
C VAL A 142 -7.53 -3.07 8.96
N ASP A 143 -7.91 -4.29 9.32
CA ASP A 143 -7.24 -5.06 10.36
C ASP A 143 -5.75 -5.27 10.07
N THR A 144 -4.92 -5.22 11.10
CA THR A 144 -3.45 -5.31 10.98
C THR A 144 -2.96 -6.66 10.48
N ALA A 145 -3.68 -7.74 10.77
CA ALA A 145 -3.35 -9.05 10.22
C ALA A 145 -3.61 -9.07 8.70
N VAL A 146 -4.68 -8.41 8.23
CA VAL A 146 -4.96 -8.23 6.80
C VAL A 146 -3.90 -7.37 6.14
N ILE A 147 -3.46 -6.26 6.79
CA ILE A 147 -2.36 -5.43 6.29
C ILE A 147 -1.07 -6.23 6.19
N ALA A 148 -0.75 -7.08 7.16
CA ALA A 148 0.40 -7.96 7.13
C ALA A 148 0.37 -8.94 5.94
N LEU A 149 -0.79 -9.55 5.70
CA LEU A 149 -1.01 -10.43 4.53
C LEU A 149 -0.87 -9.65 3.22
N TRP A 150 -1.51 -8.47 3.13
CA TRP A 150 -1.43 -7.57 1.97
C TRP A 150 0.01 -7.23 1.61
N LEU A 151 0.78 -6.84 2.59
CA LEU A 151 2.17 -6.44 2.40
C LEU A 151 3.12 -7.65 2.29
N GLY A 152 2.71 -8.86 2.63
CA GLY A 152 3.57 -10.04 2.67
C GLY A 152 4.65 -9.90 3.75
N HIS A 153 4.25 -9.54 4.96
CA HIS A 153 5.12 -9.57 6.12
C HIS A 153 5.25 -11.01 6.61
N ALA A 154 6.48 -11.46 6.84
CA ALA A 154 6.73 -12.78 7.41
C ALA A 154 6.41 -12.82 8.92
N ASP A 155 6.43 -11.65 9.59
CA ASP A 155 6.17 -11.47 11.02
C ASP A 155 5.23 -10.26 11.21
N LEU A 156 4.21 -10.44 12.06
CA LEU A 156 3.27 -9.39 12.47
C LEU A 156 3.97 -8.21 13.18
N ARG A 157 5.15 -8.42 13.77
CA ARG A 157 5.94 -7.35 14.40
C ARG A 157 6.21 -6.19 13.44
N SER A 158 6.43 -6.48 12.16
CA SER A 158 6.62 -5.46 11.13
C SER A 158 5.37 -4.60 10.88
N THR A 159 4.19 -5.12 11.19
CA THR A 159 2.90 -4.41 11.05
C THR A 159 2.56 -3.62 12.32
N ASN A 160 2.98 -4.10 13.48
CA ASN A 160 2.74 -3.42 14.77
C ASN A 160 3.41 -2.03 14.84
N VAL A 161 4.49 -1.79 14.07
CA VAL A 161 5.12 -0.47 13.96
C VAL A 161 4.13 0.58 13.45
N TYR A 162 3.21 0.22 12.57
CA TYR A 162 2.19 1.14 12.04
C TYR A 162 1.12 1.49 13.08
N LEU A 163 0.75 0.54 13.95
CA LEU A 163 -0.19 0.79 15.05
C LEU A 163 0.33 1.82 16.06
N GLN A 164 1.65 1.83 16.29
CA GLN A 164 2.25 2.81 17.21
C GLN A 164 2.26 4.22 16.65
N ALA A 165 2.29 4.36 15.33
CA ALA A 165 2.39 5.64 14.64
C ALA A 165 1.04 6.34 14.43
N ASP A 166 -0.10 5.60 14.48
CA ASP A 166 -1.40 6.16 14.14
C ASP A 166 -2.26 6.52 15.36
N MET A 167 -2.17 7.79 15.77
CA MET A 167 -3.01 8.35 16.84
C MET A 167 -4.49 8.44 16.45
N THR A 168 -4.81 8.58 15.15
CA THR A 168 -6.19 8.69 14.67
C THR A 168 -6.95 7.38 14.87
N THR A 169 -6.32 6.23 14.59
CA THR A 169 -6.91 4.92 14.85
C THR A 169 -7.14 4.70 16.35
N LYS A 170 -6.17 5.13 17.20
CA LYS A 170 -6.31 5.05 18.65
C LYS A 170 -7.47 5.92 19.18
N GLN A 171 -7.62 7.13 18.65
CA GLN A 171 -8.73 8.02 18.99
C GLN A 171 -10.07 7.44 18.57
N ARG A 172 -10.20 6.88 17.36
CA ARG A 172 -11.42 6.19 16.90
C ARG A 172 -11.76 5.01 17.79
N ALA A 173 -10.79 4.18 18.14
CA ALA A 173 -11.01 3.06 19.06
C ALA A 173 -11.51 3.54 20.41
N LEU A 174 -10.96 4.63 20.93
CA LEU A 174 -11.42 5.25 22.18
C LEU A 174 -12.85 5.79 22.06
N GLU A 175 -13.21 6.39 20.93
CA GLU A 175 -14.56 6.88 20.65
C GLU A 175 -15.59 5.74 20.59
N LEU A 176 -15.23 4.60 19.99
CA LEU A 176 -16.07 3.40 19.94
C LEU A 176 -16.28 2.76 21.32
N THR A 177 -15.38 3.01 22.29
CA THR A 177 -15.48 2.48 23.66
C THR A 177 -16.14 3.45 24.61
N LYS A 178 -16.51 4.67 24.18
CA LYS A 178 -17.31 5.58 25.01
C LYS A 178 -18.67 4.93 25.23
N PRO A 179 -19.09 4.71 26.50
CA PRO A 179 -20.44 4.27 26.77
C PRO A 179 -21.42 5.30 26.27
N ASP A 180 -22.44 4.87 25.51
CA ASP A 180 -23.56 5.71 25.14
C ASP A 180 -24.07 6.37 26.41
N SER A 181 -24.01 7.69 26.47
CA SER A 181 -24.56 8.63 27.46
C SER A 181 -25.36 8.00 28.63
N THR A 182 -24.71 7.15 29.40
CA THR A 182 -25.27 6.71 30.69
C THR A 182 -25.06 7.87 31.64
N PRO A 183 -26.10 8.43 32.25
CA PRO A 183 -25.92 9.46 33.27
C PRO A 183 -25.00 8.91 34.36
N PRO A 184 -24.15 9.74 34.98
CA PRO A 184 -23.21 9.31 35.98
C PRO A 184 -24.00 8.74 37.18
N GLY A 185 -24.21 7.45 37.15
CA GLY A 185 -24.82 6.66 38.20
C GLY A 185 -23.78 5.70 38.74
N ARG A 186 -23.81 5.49 40.04
CA ARG A 186 -22.93 4.49 40.67
C ARG A 186 -23.34 3.12 40.13
N TYR A 187 -22.51 2.54 39.28
CA TYR A 187 -22.73 1.16 38.79
C TYR A 187 -22.80 0.22 40.00
N GLN A 188 -23.91 -0.43 40.17
CA GLN A 188 -24.11 -1.54 41.14
C GLN A 188 -24.19 -2.82 40.30
N PRO A 189 -23.11 -3.66 40.29
CA PRO A 189 -23.18 -4.94 39.59
C PRO A 189 -24.27 -5.83 40.20
N PRO A 190 -24.97 -6.63 39.39
CA PRO A 190 -25.89 -7.63 39.91
C PRO A 190 -25.17 -8.60 40.89
N ASP A 191 -25.86 -9.03 41.94
CA ASP A 191 -25.28 -9.93 42.96
C ASP A 191 -24.62 -11.19 42.40
N ALA A 192 -25.11 -11.72 41.28
CA ALA A 192 -24.50 -12.83 40.55
C ALA A 192 -23.08 -12.54 40.00
N VAL A 193 -22.80 -11.29 39.61
CA VAL A 193 -21.49 -10.87 39.12
C VAL A 193 -20.52 -10.70 40.29
N LEU A 194 -21.00 -10.18 41.42
CA LEU A 194 -20.19 -10.06 42.64
C LEU A 194 -19.83 -11.44 43.18
N ALA A 195 -20.80 -12.38 43.27
CA ALA A 195 -20.55 -13.75 43.70
C ALA A 195 -19.55 -14.50 42.80
N PHE A 196 -19.57 -14.25 41.47
CA PHE A 196 -18.59 -14.81 40.54
C PHE A 196 -17.18 -14.26 40.78
N LEU A 197 -17.06 -12.93 40.99
CA LEU A 197 -15.75 -12.29 41.23
C LEU A 197 -15.14 -12.68 42.59
N GLU A 198 -15.97 -12.95 43.59
CA GLU A 198 -15.52 -13.43 44.90
C GLU A 198 -15.10 -14.93 44.88
N SER A 199 -15.46 -15.66 43.82
CA SER A 199 -15.12 -17.09 43.63
C SER A 199 -13.82 -17.32 42.84
N LEU A 200 -13.20 -16.23 42.33
CA LEU A 200 -11.92 -16.25 41.61
C LEU A 200 -10.75 -16.08 42.57
#